data_98f26513f710b2b353ac7ca2ba5f71e8
#
_entry.id   98f26513f710b2b353ac7ca2ba5f71e8
#
_cell.length_a   1.000
_cell.length_b   1.000
_cell.length_c   1.000
_cell.angle_alpha   90.00
_cell.angle_beta   90.00
_cell.angle_gamma   90.00
#
_symmetry.space_group_name_H-M   'P 1'
#
loop_
_entity.id
_entity.type
_entity.pdbx_description
1 polymer ?
#
loop_
_entity_poly.entity_id
_entity_poly.type
_entity_poly.pdbx_seq_one_letter_code
_entity_poly.pdbx_strand_id
1 'polypeptide(L)'
;MQTLYPTDIREEELKLCVAKDWFADYDTTHILGSIDFCVSVPNENSLFRDEVDSLVWGEAKQGTSHDIYRSFVQLILTIGKARTFDKHLPPQYLAAFDAARFAFIPYHAVQDVFYQNDFNWNVTPSDHGTKEFIQLYQLVEQILKNNAFTYNYIDDEKALRHFIKQNLVLGNSKTKRHKVSKNNFTFVYQRWCDEVKKFIQIDWDSVKEVGLLDADFFLADLLSKDGSYLLDSLYVLLKHDHYQFDRSIDTHGLFSSKEATFKDNMQAHIAFWNKYERPPKRDYWSYMVERRDLLVPQDVRERKGSFFTPKQWVELSQQYIANVLGENWQDEYYVWDCCAGTGNLL
;
A
#
# COMPACT_ATOMS: atom_id res chain seq x y z
N MET A 1 16.49 10.12 36.44
CA MET A 1 16.88 9.37 35.26
C MET A 1 17.82 10.26 34.46
N GLN A 2 18.99 9.81 34.13
CA GLN A 2 19.94 10.60 33.34
C GLN A 2 19.44 10.59 31.88
N THR A 3 19.35 11.75 31.24
CA THR A 3 18.85 11.90 29.87
C THR A 3 19.96 12.43 28.96
N LEU A 4 20.00 12.01 27.71
CA LEU A 4 20.95 12.50 26.73
C LEU A 4 20.67 13.96 26.36
N TYR A 5 19.39 14.31 26.26
CA TYR A 5 18.93 15.65 25.94
C TYR A 5 18.31 16.32 27.17
N PRO A 6 18.36 17.67 27.29
CA PRO A 6 17.69 18.40 28.36
C PRO A 6 16.18 18.10 28.38
N THR A 7 15.62 17.94 29.57
CA THR A 7 14.18 17.63 29.70
C THR A 7 13.25 18.78 29.31
N ASP A 8 13.78 19.99 29.27
CA ASP A 8 13.09 21.22 28.83
C ASP A 8 13.36 21.60 27.37
N ILE A 9 14.13 20.78 26.63
CA ILE A 9 14.40 21.00 25.21
C ILE A 9 13.10 21.12 24.40
N ARG A 10 13.04 22.07 23.49
CA ARG A 10 11.89 22.24 22.59
C ARG A 10 11.81 21.10 21.57
N GLU A 11 10.61 20.73 21.17
CA GLU A 11 10.40 19.63 20.20
C GLU A 11 11.19 19.85 18.89
N GLU A 12 11.23 21.06 18.36
CA GLU A 12 12.00 21.39 17.15
C GLU A 12 13.52 21.20 17.35
N GLU A 13 14.04 21.63 18.48
CA GLU A 13 15.45 21.48 18.80
C GLU A 13 15.81 20.01 19.05
N LEU A 14 14.93 19.27 19.74
CA LEU A 14 15.08 17.84 19.94
C LEU A 14 15.14 17.09 18.60
N LYS A 15 14.28 17.41 17.65
CA LYS A 15 14.29 16.82 16.29
C LYS A 15 15.63 17.01 15.60
N LEU A 16 16.19 18.22 15.68
CA LEU A 16 17.50 18.54 15.08
C LEU A 16 18.65 17.77 15.75
N CYS A 17 18.64 17.71 17.09
CA CYS A 17 19.65 16.93 17.84
C CYS A 17 19.58 15.44 17.51
N VAL A 18 18.40 14.86 17.52
CA VAL A 18 18.16 13.44 17.18
C VAL A 18 18.60 13.15 15.73
N ALA A 19 18.23 14.02 14.79
CA ALA A 19 18.65 13.90 13.38
C ALA A 19 20.19 13.85 13.28
N LYS A 20 20.88 14.78 13.91
CA LYS A 20 22.33 14.90 13.89
C LYS A 20 23.03 13.71 14.56
N ASP A 21 22.54 13.27 15.72
CA ASP A 21 23.26 12.31 16.56
C ASP A 21 23.03 10.84 16.11
N TRP A 22 21.87 10.55 15.52
CA TRP A 22 21.43 9.19 15.20
C TRP A 22 21.22 8.93 13.71
N PHE A 23 20.93 9.96 12.92
CA PHE A 23 20.58 9.84 11.50
C PHE A 23 21.46 10.67 10.57
N ALA A 24 22.72 10.93 10.97
CA ALA A 24 23.66 11.77 10.19
C ALA A 24 23.91 11.24 8.77
N ASP A 25 23.78 9.93 8.54
CA ASP A 25 23.99 9.28 7.25
C ASP A 25 22.70 9.26 6.37
N TYR A 26 21.62 9.87 6.85
CA TYR A 26 20.31 9.88 6.21
C TYR A 26 19.85 11.30 5.89
N ASP A 27 18.88 11.43 4.99
CA ASP A 27 18.19 12.70 4.76
C ASP A 27 17.03 12.86 5.75
N THR A 28 17.11 13.87 6.60
CA THR A 28 16.08 14.25 7.58
C THR A 28 15.48 15.63 7.28
N THR A 29 15.79 16.20 6.11
CA THR A 29 15.31 17.54 5.74
C THR A 29 13.95 17.55 5.06
N HIS A 30 13.54 16.43 4.47
CA HIS A 30 12.25 16.29 3.81
C HIS A 30 11.16 15.94 4.81
N ILE A 31 10.26 16.89 5.08
CA ILE A 31 9.10 16.71 5.93
C ILE A 31 7.87 16.44 5.05
N LEU A 32 7.11 15.41 5.37
CA LEU A 32 5.91 15.01 4.63
C LEU A 32 4.64 15.50 5.33
N GLY A 33 4.03 16.53 4.77
CA GLY A 33 2.79 17.08 5.30
C GLY A 33 2.91 17.58 6.74
N SER A 34 2.14 16.99 7.65
CA SER A 34 2.13 17.34 9.08
C SER A 34 2.89 16.35 9.97
N ILE A 35 3.76 15.52 9.38
CA ILE A 35 4.59 14.58 10.13
C ILE A 35 5.78 15.34 10.72
N ASP A 36 6.02 15.18 12.01
CA ASP A 36 7.04 15.96 12.74
C ASP A 36 8.47 15.63 12.36
N PHE A 37 8.74 14.37 12.02
CA PHE A 37 10.07 13.87 11.76
C PHE A 37 10.07 12.80 10.68
N CYS A 38 10.87 12.99 9.66
CA CYS A 38 11.02 12.05 8.56
C CYS A 38 12.49 11.68 8.38
N VAL A 39 12.76 10.39 8.14
CA VAL A 39 14.07 9.88 7.76
C VAL A 39 13.96 9.23 6.41
N SER A 40 14.80 9.63 5.48
CA SER A 40 14.81 9.15 4.10
C SER A 40 16.23 8.79 3.66
N VAL A 41 16.32 8.09 2.54
CA VAL A 41 17.63 7.79 1.95
C VAL A 41 18.14 9.01 1.18
N PRO A 42 19.44 9.33 1.26
CA PRO A 42 20.05 10.36 0.43
C PRO A 42 19.81 10.08 -1.06
N ASN A 43 19.33 11.05 -1.78
CA ASN A 43 18.74 10.89 -3.13
C ASN A 43 19.80 10.89 -4.26
N GLU A 44 20.95 10.22 -4.11
CA GLU A 44 21.98 10.18 -5.15
C GLU A 44 21.63 9.29 -6.36
N ASN A 45 20.67 8.36 -6.24
CA ASN A 45 20.36 7.35 -7.27
C ASN A 45 18.86 7.07 -7.48
N SER A 46 17.95 7.98 -7.14
CA SER A 46 16.53 7.78 -7.46
C SER A 46 16.31 7.95 -8.97
N LEU A 47 15.93 6.87 -9.65
CA LEU A 47 15.47 6.88 -11.05
C LEU A 47 14.22 7.76 -11.22
N PHE A 48 13.56 8.13 -10.15
CA PHE A 48 12.35 8.95 -10.08
C PHE A 48 12.61 10.14 -9.15
N ARG A 49 12.91 11.29 -9.74
CA ARG A 49 13.37 12.52 -9.05
C ARG A 49 12.38 13.15 -8.07
N ASP A 50 11.12 12.70 -8.05
CA ASP A 50 10.04 13.34 -7.27
C ASP A 50 9.58 12.54 -6.06
N GLU A 51 10.13 11.35 -5.80
CA GLU A 51 9.76 10.53 -4.65
C GLU A 51 10.94 10.24 -3.73
N VAL A 52 10.76 10.63 -2.48
CA VAL A 52 11.70 10.35 -1.41
C VAL A 52 11.30 9.03 -0.76
N ASP A 53 12.17 8.02 -0.83
CA ASP A 53 11.94 6.75 -0.14
C ASP A 53 12.09 6.95 1.38
N SER A 54 10.95 7.09 2.06
CA SER A 54 10.89 7.26 3.51
C SER A 54 11.21 5.95 4.24
N LEU A 55 12.11 6.02 5.19
CA LEU A 55 12.46 4.91 6.09
C LEU A 55 11.70 4.99 7.41
N VAL A 56 11.52 6.21 7.93
CA VAL A 56 10.85 6.48 9.20
C VAL A 56 9.96 7.71 9.07
N TRP A 57 8.73 7.63 9.62
CA TRP A 57 7.89 8.76 9.97
C TRP A 57 7.74 8.80 11.47
N GLY A 58 7.97 9.97 12.09
CA GLY A 58 8.08 10.08 13.54
C GLY A 58 7.30 11.24 14.14
N GLU A 59 6.99 11.08 15.42
CA GLU A 59 6.39 12.07 16.31
C GLU A 59 7.36 12.38 17.44
N ALA A 60 7.67 13.65 17.65
CA ALA A 60 8.53 14.12 18.73
C ALA A 60 7.70 14.64 19.91
N LYS A 61 8.20 14.49 21.14
CA LYS A 61 7.58 15.05 22.34
C LYS A 61 8.62 15.66 23.25
N GLN A 62 8.29 16.83 23.79
CA GLN A 62 9.08 17.50 24.80
C GLN A 62 9.07 16.70 26.11
N GLY A 63 10.19 16.69 26.84
CA GLY A 63 10.30 16.05 28.16
C GLY A 63 10.57 14.57 28.12
N THR A 64 10.22 13.86 29.18
CA THR A 64 10.53 12.42 29.36
C THR A 64 9.37 11.63 29.93
N SER A 65 8.26 12.31 30.26
CA SER A 65 7.11 11.72 30.97
C SER A 65 5.96 11.31 30.08
N HIS A 66 6.07 11.57 28.77
CA HIS A 66 5.01 11.23 27.84
C HIS A 66 4.88 9.71 27.66
N ASP A 67 3.64 9.24 27.57
CA ASP A 67 3.38 7.88 27.16
C ASP A 67 3.75 7.72 25.67
N ILE A 68 4.75 6.93 25.38
CA ILE A 68 5.25 6.71 24.02
C ILE A 68 4.18 6.11 23.11
N TYR A 69 3.25 5.34 23.64
CA TYR A 69 2.14 4.77 22.87
C TYR A 69 1.13 5.85 22.46
N ARG A 70 0.89 6.86 23.32
CA ARG A 70 0.07 8.01 22.95
C ARG A 70 0.70 8.83 21.83
N SER A 71 2.02 8.93 21.80
CA SER A 71 2.73 9.59 20.70
C SER A 71 2.56 8.82 19.37
N PHE A 72 2.60 7.49 19.39
CA PHE A 72 2.27 6.68 18.22
C PHE A 72 0.82 6.87 17.77
N VAL A 73 -0.14 6.93 18.68
CA VAL A 73 -1.55 7.18 18.34
C VAL A 73 -1.73 8.54 17.69
N GLN A 74 -1.07 9.59 18.23
CA GLN A 74 -1.07 10.90 17.62
C GLN A 74 -0.50 10.89 16.20
N LEU A 75 0.63 10.21 15.99
CA LEU A 75 1.23 10.05 14.66
C LEU A 75 0.28 9.29 13.70
N ILE A 76 -0.34 8.21 14.16
CA ILE A 76 -1.32 7.45 13.35
C ILE A 76 -2.51 8.34 12.97
N LEU A 77 -3.03 9.15 13.88
CA LEU A 77 -4.09 10.12 13.58
C LEU A 77 -3.64 11.18 12.57
N THR A 78 -2.41 11.69 12.70
CA THR A 78 -1.82 12.65 11.75
C THR A 78 -1.75 12.06 10.35
N ILE A 79 -1.22 10.85 10.23
CA ILE A 79 -1.12 10.12 8.97
C ILE A 79 -2.50 9.83 8.38
N GLY A 80 -3.44 9.33 9.19
CA GLY A 80 -4.79 8.99 8.77
C GLY A 80 -5.59 10.21 8.30
N LYS A 81 -5.53 11.31 9.05
CA LYS A 81 -6.19 12.58 8.70
C LYS A 81 -5.70 13.14 7.36
N ALA A 82 -4.40 13.18 7.15
CA ALA A 82 -3.79 13.69 5.92
C ALA A 82 -3.82 12.67 4.78
N ARG A 83 -4.16 11.40 5.05
CA ARG A 83 -4.04 10.27 4.12
C ARG A 83 -2.66 10.24 3.45
N THR A 84 -1.62 10.43 4.24
CA THR A 84 -0.24 10.54 3.73
C THR A 84 0.18 9.27 2.99
N PHE A 85 -0.33 8.11 3.41
CA PHE A 85 -0.10 6.81 2.79
C PHE A 85 -0.72 6.65 1.39
N ASP A 86 -1.66 7.51 0.99
CA ASP A 86 -2.22 7.55 -0.37
C ASP A 86 -1.35 8.38 -1.33
N LYS A 87 -0.56 9.31 -0.78
CA LYS A 87 0.24 10.27 -1.55
C LYS A 87 1.71 9.88 -1.63
N HIS A 88 2.21 9.20 -0.61
CA HIS A 88 3.61 8.82 -0.47
C HIS A 88 3.73 7.36 -0.11
N LEU A 89 4.79 6.70 -0.59
CA LEU A 89 5.10 5.34 -0.18
C LEU A 89 5.30 5.31 1.35
N PRO A 90 4.53 4.47 2.08
CA PRO A 90 4.69 4.37 3.51
C PRO A 90 6.12 3.98 3.92
N PRO A 91 6.60 4.44 5.09
CA PRO A 91 7.92 4.14 5.57
C PRO A 91 8.03 2.69 6.05
N GLN A 92 9.24 2.24 6.31
CA GLN A 92 9.45 0.93 6.94
C GLN A 92 8.98 0.91 8.40
N TYR A 93 9.20 2.04 9.11
CA TYR A 93 8.87 2.19 10.52
C TYR A 93 8.14 3.49 10.79
N LEU A 94 7.20 3.44 11.74
CA LEU A 94 6.79 4.63 12.48
C LEU A 94 7.67 4.76 13.72
N ALA A 95 7.88 5.99 14.17
CA ALA A 95 8.67 6.28 15.36
C ALA A 95 7.97 7.25 16.29
N ALA A 96 8.31 7.17 17.57
CA ALA A 96 7.95 8.18 18.56
C ALA A 96 9.15 8.36 19.49
N PHE A 97 9.47 9.60 19.85
CA PHE A 97 10.64 9.88 20.69
C PHE A 97 10.45 11.09 21.56
N ASP A 98 11.19 11.08 22.68
CA ASP A 98 11.28 12.17 23.64
C ASP A 98 12.75 12.42 24.03
N ALA A 99 13.02 13.22 25.04
CA ALA A 99 14.39 13.54 25.47
C ALA A 99 15.18 12.35 26.07
N ALA A 100 14.49 11.24 26.42
CA ALA A 100 15.11 10.08 27.04
C ALA A 100 15.23 8.84 26.12
N ARG A 101 14.32 8.68 25.17
CA ARG A 101 14.15 7.43 24.44
C ARG A 101 13.62 7.63 23.02
N PHE A 102 13.92 6.64 22.19
CA PHE A 102 13.43 6.50 20.82
C PHE A 102 12.72 5.14 20.66
N ALA A 103 11.54 5.14 20.12
CA ALA A 103 10.77 3.94 19.87
C ALA A 103 10.41 3.80 18.39
N PHE A 104 10.43 2.56 17.90
CA PHE A 104 10.04 2.20 16.52
C PHE A 104 8.93 1.17 16.56
N ILE A 105 8.02 1.25 15.58
CA ILE A 105 7.10 0.16 15.25
C ILE A 105 7.13 -0.08 13.74
N PRO A 106 7.18 -1.35 13.26
CA PRO A 106 7.07 -1.61 11.84
C PRO A 106 5.73 -1.10 11.28
N TYR A 107 5.76 -0.32 10.21
CA TYR A 107 4.55 0.24 9.59
C TYR A 107 3.51 -0.85 9.26
N HIS A 108 3.96 -2.01 8.76
CA HIS A 108 3.06 -3.12 8.42
C HIS A 108 2.28 -3.69 9.62
N ALA A 109 2.72 -3.43 10.85
CA ALA A 109 1.99 -3.88 12.04
C ALA A 109 0.73 -3.06 12.30
N VAL A 110 0.72 -1.79 11.88
CA VAL A 110 -0.42 -0.86 12.04
C VAL A 110 -1.10 -0.49 10.73
N GLN A 111 -0.62 -1.00 9.61
CA GLN A 111 -1.11 -0.66 8.27
C GLN A 111 -2.62 -0.82 8.12
N ASP A 112 -3.19 -1.90 8.61
CA ASP A 112 -4.62 -2.20 8.45
C ASP A 112 -5.53 -1.23 9.21
N VAL A 113 -4.99 -0.52 10.19
CA VAL A 113 -5.72 0.48 10.98
C VAL A 113 -6.16 1.66 10.11
N PHE A 114 -5.34 2.06 9.12
CA PHE A 114 -5.62 3.20 8.25
C PHE A 114 -6.80 2.99 7.29
N TYR A 115 -7.25 1.75 7.12
CA TYR A 115 -8.32 1.38 6.18
C TYR A 115 -9.65 1.06 6.86
N GLN A 116 -9.83 1.51 8.10
CA GLN A 116 -11.12 1.39 8.79
C GLN A 116 -12.13 2.38 8.22
N ASN A 117 -13.20 1.87 7.61
CA ASN A 117 -14.21 2.69 6.94
C ASN A 117 -15.08 3.50 7.92
N ASP A 118 -15.26 3.01 9.14
CA ASP A 118 -16.17 3.60 10.14
C ASP A 118 -15.46 4.52 11.14
N PHE A 119 -14.18 4.87 10.87
CA PHE A 119 -13.41 5.72 11.77
C PHE A 119 -13.34 7.17 11.26
N ASN A 120 -13.68 8.12 12.12
CA ASN A 120 -13.58 9.55 11.82
C ASN A 120 -12.13 10.04 11.98
N TRP A 121 -11.42 10.16 10.89
CA TRP A 121 -10.05 10.67 10.87
C TRP A 121 -9.94 12.19 10.98
N ASN A 122 -11.04 12.93 10.81
CA ASN A 122 -11.02 14.40 10.80
C ASN A 122 -11.08 14.99 12.23
N VAL A 123 -10.10 14.65 13.04
CA VAL A 123 -9.94 15.15 14.42
C VAL A 123 -8.60 15.85 14.57
N THR A 124 -8.39 16.56 15.69
CA THR A 124 -7.09 17.16 16.03
C THR A 124 -6.20 16.09 16.67
N PRO A 125 -5.09 15.65 16.01
CA PRO A 125 -4.29 14.53 16.51
C PRO A 125 -3.69 14.74 17.90
N SER A 126 -3.36 15.98 18.25
CA SER A 126 -2.79 16.36 19.56
C SER A 126 -3.83 16.47 20.69
N ASP A 127 -5.14 16.39 20.38
CA ASP A 127 -6.18 16.36 21.40
C ASP A 127 -6.43 14.92 21.86
N HIS A 128 -5.72 14.53 22.90
CA HIS A 128 -5.78 13.19 23.48
C HIS A 128 -7.09 12.91 24.26
N GLY A 129 -7.98 13.91 24.40
CA GLY A 129 -9.27 13.78 25.05
C GLY A 129 -10.42 13.41 24.11
N THR A 130 -10.19 13.41 22.79
CA THR A 130 -11.22 13.09 21.82
C THR A 130 -11.64 11.62 21.88
N LYS A 131 -12.90 11.34 21.55
CA LYS A 131 -13.44 9.98 21.48
C LYS A 131 -12.63 9.12 20.51
N GLU A 132 -12.28 9.69 19.37
CA GLU A 132 -11.50 9.05 18.31
C GLU A 132 -10.09 8.70 18.77
N PHE A 133 -9.43 9.59 19.51
CA PHE A 133 -8.11 9.29 20.08
C PHE A 133 -8.19 8.08 21.02
N ILE A 134 -9.16 8.10 21.95
CA ILE A 134 -9.34 7.02 22.93
C ILE A 134 -9.69 5.70 22.24
N GLN A 135 -10.59 5.74 21.27
CA GLN A 135 -10.99 4.57 20.48
C GLN A 135 -9.80 3.97 19.71
N LEU A 136 -9.02 4.84 19.05
CA LEU A 136 -7.83 4.40 18.32
C LEU A 136 -6.76 3.84 19.25
N TYR A 137 -6.52 4.48 20.41
CA TYR A 137 -5.60 3.99 21.41
C TYR A 137 -5.96 2.55 21.85
N GLN A 138 -7.22 2.33 22.22
CA GLN A 138 -7.70 0.99 22.61
C GLN A 138 -7.51 -0.05 21.51
N LEU A 139 -7.73 0.34 20.25
CA LEU A 139 -7.57 -0.54 19.10
C LEU A 139 -6.11 -0.94 18.88
N VAL A 140 -5.17 0.01 18.99
CA VAL A 140 -3.76 -0.23 18.64
C VAL A 140 -2.89 -0.60 19.84
N GLU A 141 -3.35 -0.45 21.07
CA GLU A 141 -2.55 -0.64 22.29
C GLU A 141 -1.84 -1.99 22.31
N GLN A 142 -2.56 -3.07 22.03
CA GLN A 142 -1.97 -4.41 22.03
C GLN A 142 -1.00 -4.61 20.87
N ILE A 143 -1.27 -3.99 19.72
CA ILE A 143 -0.37 -4.02 18.56
C ILE A 143 0.94 -3.30 18.91
N LEU A 144 0.86 -2.12 19.53
CA LEU A 144 2.01 -1.35 19.97
C LEU A 144 2.84 -2.11 21.00
N LYS A 145 2.20 -2.68 22.02
CA LYS A 145 2.88 -3.47 23.07
C LYS A 145 3.65 -4.67 22.51
N ASN A 146 3.10 -5.33 21.49
CA ASN A 146 3.68 -6.54 20.93
C ASN A 146 4.76 -6.26 19.87
N ASN A 147 4.76 -5.08 19.24
CA ASN A 147 5.60 -4.83 18.06
C ASN A 147 6.52 -3.61 18.20
N ALA A 148 6.36 -2.78 19.23
CA ALA A 148 7.23 -1.63 19.42
C ALA A 148 8.56 -2.02 20.05
N PHE A 149 9.64 -1.40 19.55
CA PHE A 149 11.01 -1.50 20.08
C PHE A 149 11.37 -0.16 20.67
N THR A 150 11.59 -0.10 21.98
CA THR A 150 11.96 1.14 22.66
C THR A 150 13.40 1.07 23.15
N TYR A 151 14.16 2.11 22.88
CA TYR A 151 15.57 2.25 23.26
C TYR A 151 15.74 3.52 24.09
N ASN A 152 16.40 3.41 25.25
CA ASN A 152 16.92 4.55 25.97
C ASN A 152 18.21 5.04 25.29
N TYR A 153 18.36 6.35 25.09
CA TYR A 153 19.53 6.88 24.38
C TYR A 153 20.87 6.58 25.07
N ILE A 154 20.88 6.49 26.40
CA ILE A 154 22.10 6.23 27.19
C ILE A 154 22.29 4.74 27.40
N ASP A 155 21.28 4.08 27.95
CA ASP A 155 21.40 2.69 28.38
C ASP A 155 21.46 1.73 27.18
N ASP A 156 20.78 2.07 26.08
CA ASP A 156 20.65 1.22 24.89
C ASP A 156 21.37 1.80 23.65
N GLU A 157 22.34 2.71 23.85
CA GLU A 157 23.01 3.40 22.73
C GLU A 157 23.50 2.43 21.64
N LYS A 158 24.22 1.39 22.02
CA LYS A 158 24.78 0.42 21.07
C LYS A 158 23.68 -0.35 20.34
N ALA A 159 22.60 -0.70 21.05
CA ALA A 159 21.47 -1.42 20.49
C ALA A 159 20.70 -0.55 19.50
N LEU A 160 20.47 0.72 19.83
CA LEU A 160 19.82 1.70 18.96
C LEU A 160 20.63 1.94 17.67
N ARG A 161 21.96 2.19 17.79
CA ARG A 161 22.83 2.35 16.61
C ARG A 161 22.85 1.10 15.74
N HIS A 162 22.89 -0.07 16.36
CA HIS A 162 22.83 -1.34 15.63
C HIS A 162 21.49 -1.51 14.91
N PHE A 163 20.37 -1.21 15.58
CA PHE A 163 19.05 -1.27 14.99
C PHE A 163 18.94 -0.36 13.76
N ILE A 164 19.33 0.90 13.88
CA ILE A 164 19.32 1.88 12.78
C ILE A 164 20.14 1.35 11.60
N LYS A 165 21.38 0.96 11.84
CA LYS A 165 22.29 0.48 10.79
C LYS A 165 21.81 -0.78 10.09
N GLN A 166 21.14 -1.69 10.80
CA GLN A 166 20.71 -2.97 10.24
C GLN A 166 19.33 -2.93 9.57
N ASN A 167 18.45 -2.04 10.01
CA ASN A 167 17.05 -2.04 9.60
C ASN A 167 16.68 -0.87 8.68
N LEU A 168 17.41 0.24 8.73
CA LEU A 168 17.13 1.40 7.89
C LEU A 168 18.03 1.42 6.64
N VAL A 169 18.00 0.33 5.86
CA VAL A 169 18.81 0.20 4.64
C VAL A 169 17.88 -0.09 3.46
N LEU A 170 17.99 0.72 2.39
CA LEU A 170 17.28 0.45 1.13
C LEU A 170 17.88 -0.76 0.42
N GLY A 171 16.98 -1.58 -0.13
CA GLY A 171 17.37 -2.68 -1.02
C GLY A 171 18.00 -3.89 -0.35
N ASN A 172 18.09 -3.93 0.97
CA ASN A 172 18.56 -5.10 1.68
C ASN A 172 17.44 -6.15 1.74
N SER A 173 17.75 -7.41 1.42
CA SER A 173 16.83 -8.55 1.50
C SER A 173 16.22 -8.77 2.91
N LYS A 174 16.72 -8.05 3.92
CA LYS A 174 16.21 -8.05 5.30
C LYS A 174 15.12 -6.99 5.57
N THR A 175 14.94 -6.01 4.69
CA THR A 175 13.83 -5.05 4.83
C THR A 175 12.53 -5.75 4.52
N LYS A 176 11.61 -5.76 5.48
CA LYS A 176 10.28 -6.33 5.27
C LYS A 176 9.57 -5.51 4.21
N ARG A 177 9.26 -6.14 3.09
CA ARG A 177 8.48 -5.55 2.01
C ARG A 177 7.09 -5.17 2.52
N HIS A 178 6.49 -4.15 1.92
CA HIS A 178 5.11 -3.77 2.24
C HIS A 178 4.15 -4.90 1.85
N LYS A 179 3.30 -5.30 2.78
CA LYS A 179 2.27 -6.32 2.50
C LYS A 179 1.17 -5.73 1.65
N VAL A 180 0.84 -6.40 0.57
CA VAL A 180 -0.35 -6.08 -0.22
C VAL A 180 -1.56 -6.80 0.39
N SER A 181 -2.64 -6.07 0.61
CA SER A 181 -3.89 -6.55 1.23
C SER A 181 -5.11 -6.05 0.47
N LYS A 182 -6.30 -6.52 0.86
CA LYS A 182 -7.58 -6.03 0.32
C LYS A 182 -7.72 -4.50 0.42
N ASN A 183 -7.05 -3.90 1.39
CA ASN A 183 -7.25 -2.50 1.75
C ASN A 183 -6.33 -1.55 0.96
N ASN A 184 -5.17 -2.00 0.50
CA ASN A 184 -4.20 -1.14 -0.18
C ASN A 184 -3.87 -1.54 -1.63
N PHE A 185 -4.46 -2.61 -2.16
CA PHE A 185 -4.12 -3.08 -3.51
C PHE A 185 -4.45 -2.07 -4.60
N THR A 186 -5.49 -1.25 -4.42
CA THR A 186 -5.85 -0.16 -5.34
C THR A 186 -4.78 0.93 -5.37
N PHE A 187 -4.24 1.28 -4.20
CA PHE A 187 -3.12 2.22 -4.09
C PHE A 187 -1.85 1.66 -4.76
N VAL A 188 -1.53 0.40 -4.49
CA VAL A 188 -0.38 -0.28 -5.11
C VAL A 188 -0.53 -0.33 -6.63
N TYR A 189 -1.76 -0.53 -7.14
CA TYR A 189 -2.04 -0.47 -8.57
C TYR A 189 -1.80 0.92 -9.18
N GLN A 190 -2.26 1.99 -8.53
CA GLN A 190 -2.02 3.36 -9.02
C GLN A 190 -0.53 3.64 -9.14
N ARG A 191 0.23 3.27 -8.12
CA ARG A 191 1.70 3.37 -8.15
C ARG A 191 2.34 2.51 -9.25
N TRP A 192 1.83 1.30 -9.46
CA TRP A 192 2.28 0.45 -10.57
C TRP A 192 2.02 1.11 -11.93
N CYS A 193 0.88 1.78 -12.10
CA CYS A 193 0.59 2.53 -13.31
C CYS A 193 1.61 3.66 -13.54
N ASP A 194 2.01 4.36 -12.48
CA ASP A 194 2.94 5.47 -12.56
C ASP A 194 4.40 5.00 -12.75
N GLU A 195 4.80 3.93 -12.10
CA GLU A 195 6.19 3.47 -12.05
C GLU A 195 6.52 2.38 -13.08
N VAL A 196 5.59 1.47 -13.40
CA VAL A 196 5.85 0.28 -14.24
C VAL A 196 5.17 0.35 -15.59
N LYS A 197 3.86 0.63 -15.62
CA LYS A 197 3.03 0.58 -16.85
C LYS A 197 3.63 1.34 -18.02
N LYS A 198 4.21 2.52 -17.80
CA LYS A 198 4.81 3.36 -18.86
C LYS A 198 6.02 2.72 -19.54
N PHE A 199 6.66 1.74 -18.91
CA PHE A 199 7.78 1.01 -19.48
C PHE A 199 7.37 -0.26 -20.22
N ILE A 200 6.11 -0.67 -20.15
CA ILE A 200 5.57 -1.79 -20.93
C ILE A 200 5.39 -1.32 -22.37
N GLN A 201 6.01 -2.05 -23.30
CA GLN A 201 5.93 -1.75 -24.73
C GLN A 201 4.69 -2.43 -25.31
N ILE A 202 3.56 -1.74 -25.26
CA ILE A 202 2.26 -2.23 -25.70
C ILE A 202 1.39 -1.07 -26.18
N ASP A 203 0.51 -1.33 -27.11
CA ASP A 203 -0.61 -0.45 -27.44
C ASP A 203 -1.81 -0.75 -26.54
N TRP A 204 -2.04 0.10 -25.55
CA TRP A 204 -3.11 -0.07 -24.57
C TRP A 204 -4.52 0.03 -25.17
N ASP A 205 -4.70 0.66 -26.32
CA ASP A 205 -5.99 0.72 -26.97
C ASP A 205 -6.30 -0.60 -27.67
N SER A 206 -5.32 -1.24 -28.30
CA SER A 206 -5.47 -2.58 -28.85
C SER A 206 -5.73 -3.65 -27.78
N VAL A 207 -5.21 -3.47 -26.55
CA VAL A 207 -5.51 -4.33 -25.40
C VAL A 207 -6.99 -4.23 -24.99
N LYS A 208 -7.52 -3.01 -24.98
CA LYS A 208 -8.94 -2.77 -24.65
C LYS A 208 -9.89 -3.35 -25.69
N GLU A 209 -9.51 -3.32 -26.98
CA GLU A 209 -10.30 -3.91 -28.06
C GLU A 209 -10.51 -5.41 -27.88
N VAL A 210 -9.54 -6.12 -27.31
CA VAL A 210 -9.68 -7.54 -26.96
C VAL A 210 -10.28 -7.77 -25.56
N GLY A 211 -10.78 -6.70 -24.92
CA GLY A 211 -11.48 -6.75 -23.64
C GLY A 211 -10.58 -6.95 -22.42
N LEU A 212 -9.28 -6.67 -22.54
CA LEU A 212 -8.33 -6.66 -21.42
C LEU A 212 -8.09 -5.24 -20.94
N LEU A 213 -7.69 -5.12 -19.68
CA LEU A 213 -7.35 -3.87 -19.02
C LEU A 213 -5.89 -3.91 -18.53
N ASP A 214 -5.32 -2.75 -18.31
CA ASP A 214 -4.04 -2.61 -17.61
C ASP A 214 -4.07 -3.24 -16.21
N ALA A 215 -5.24 -3.22 -15.56
CA ALA A 215 -5.48 -3.91 -14.30
C ALA A 215 -5.22 -5.42 -14.37
N ASP A 216 -5.47 -6.06 -15.51
CA ASP A 216 -5.21 -7.50 -15.69
C ASP A 216 -3.71 -7.79 -15.67
N PHE A 217 -2.89 -6.90 -16.22
CA PHE A 217 -1.41 -6.98 -16.17
C PHE A 217 -0.88 -6.78 -14.75
N PHE A 218 -1.41 -5.78 -14.03
CA PHE A 218 -1.07 -5.57 -12.63
C PHE A 218 -1.43 -6.77 -11.75
N LEU A 219 -2.63 -7.34 -11.94
CA LEU A 219 -3.06 -8.52 -11.18
C LEU A 219 -2.21 -9.75 -11.53
N ALA A 220 -1.82 -9.92 -12.80
CA ALA A 220 -0.89 -10.96 -13.20
C ALA A 220 0.45 -10.81 -12.47
N ASP A 221 0.99 -9.60 -12.37
CA ASP A 221 2.21 -9.31 -11.60
C ASP A 221 2.04 -9.63 -10.10
N LEU A 222 0.96 -9.11 -9.51
CA LEU A 222 0.70 -9.19 -8.08
C LEU A 222 0.50 -10.63 -7.61
N LEU A 223 -0.26 -11.41 -8.39
CA LEU A 223 -0.73 -12.72 -7.96
C LEU A 223 0.17 -13.87 -8.43
N SER A 224 0.97 -13.67 -9.49
CA SER A 224 1.85 -14.71 -10.00
C SER A 224 3.25 -14.60 -9.41
N LYS A 225 3.66 -15.60 -8.65
CA LYS A 225 5.07 -15.82 -8.31
C LYS A 225 5.75 -16.74 -9.33
N ASP A 226 5.00 -17.66 -9.93
CA ASP A 226 5.47 -18.71 -10.79
C ASP A 226 4.63 -18.92 -12.07
N GLY A 227 3.78 -17.96 -12.43
CA GLY A 227 3.15 -17.84 -13.74
C GLY A 227 2.07 -18.85 -14.14
N SER A 228 1.69 -19.82 -13.31
CA SER A 228 0.92 -20.98 -13.83
C SER A 228 -0.56 -21.08 -13.40
N TYR A 229 -1.06 -20.28 -12.46
CA TYR A 229 -2.36 -20.58 -11.84
C TYR A 229 -3.52 -19.61 -12.15
N LEU A 230 -3.32 -18.55 -12.93
CA LEU A 230 -4.32 -17.49 -13.09
C LEU A 230 -4.73 -17.22 -14.55
N LEU A 231 -4.26 -18.04 -15.49
CA LEU A 231 -4.61 -17.91 -16.92
C LEU A 231 -6.12 -17.88 -17.17
N ASP A 232 -6.87 -18.73 -16.47
CA ASP A 232 -8.30 -18.91 -16.68
C ASP A 232 -9.14 -17.67 -16.26
N SER A 233 -8.57 -16.76 -15.47
CA SER A 233 -9.29 -15.60 -14.95
C SER A 233 -8.77 -14.27 -15.47
N LEU A 234 -7.49 -14.16 -15.82
CA LEU A 234 -6.87 -12.87 -16.17
C LEU A 234 -6.48 -12.76 -17.63
N TYR A 235 -6.30 -13.88 -18.35
CA TYR A 235 -5.83 -13.93 -19.74
C TYR A 235 -4.50 -13.18 -19.99
N VAL A 236 -3.76 -12.90 -18.92
CA VAL A 236 -2.45 -12.25 -18.92
C VAL A 236 -1.50 -13.05 -18.06
N LEU A 237 -0.32 -13.33 -18.59
CA LEU A 237 0.73 -14.10 -17.90
C LEU A 237 2.06 -13.37 -18.02
N LEU A 238 2.68 -13.06 -16.87
CA LEU A 238 4.06 -12.61 -16.85
C LEU A 238 5.00 -13.81 -17.00
N LYS A 239 5.79 -13.80 -18.06
CA LYS A 239 6.92 -14.71 -18.30
C LYS A 239 8.20 -14.12 -17.69
N HIS A 240 9.32 -14.69 -18.00
CA HIS A 240 10.61 -14.28 -17.46
C HIS A 240 10.92 -12.79 -17.73
N ASP A 241 10.61 -12.29 -18.93
CA ASP A 241 11.00 -10.96 -19.42
C ASP A 241 9.93 -10.22 -20.22
N HIS A 242 8.72 -10.80 -20.37
CA HIS A 242 7.62 -10.23 -21.14
C HIS A 242 6.27 -10.74 -20.64
N TYR A 243 5.18 -10.06 -21.03
CA TYR A 243 3.82 -10.57 -20.84
C TYR A 243 3.38 -11.33 -22.08
N GLN A 244 2.68 -12.45 -21.86
CA GLN A 244 1.83 -13.08 -22.85
C GLN A 244 0.37 -12.81 -22.48
N PHE A 245 -0.44 -12.43 -23.47
CA PHE A 245 -1.85 -12.13 -23.23
C PHE A 245 -2.69 -12.44 -24.46
N ASP A 246 -3.87 -13.00 -24.25
CA ASP A 246 -4.92 -13.17 -25.27
C ASP A 246 -6.22 -13.64 -24.61
N ARG A 247 -7.37 -13.28 -25.20
CA ARG A 247 -8.69 -13.84 -24.86
C ARG A 247 -9.16 -14.94 -25.80
N SER A 248 -8.53 -15.11 -26.97
CA SER A 248 -8.89 -16.16 -27.91
C SER A 248 -8.18 -17.46 -27.56
N ILE A 249 -8.92 -18.37 -26.94
CA ILE A 249 -8.54 -19.79 -26.90
C ILE A 249 -8.96 -20.34 -28.25
N ASP A 250 -8.01 -20.77 -29.07
CA ASP A 250 -8.38 -21.52 -30.27
C ASP A 250 -8.98 -22.88 -29.84
N THR A 251 -9.80 -23.47 -30.74
CA THR A 251 -10.50 -24.72 -30.49
C THR A 251 -9.58 -25.91 -30.25
N HIS A 252 -8.26 -25.74 -30.33
CA HIS A 252 -7.24 -26.77 -30.18
C HIS A 252 -6.40 -26.55 -28.90
N GLY A 253 -6.72 -25.56 -28.09
CA GLY A 253 -6.00 -25.26 -26.85
C GLY A 253 -4.63 -24.61 -27.06
N LEU A 254 -4.33 -24.18 -28.27
CA LEU A 254 -3.14 -23.41 -28.60
C LEU A 254 -3.47 -21.94 -28.51
N PHE A 255 -2.83 -21.25 -27.59
CA PHE A 255 -2.97 -19.80 -27.44
C PHE A 255 -2.23 -19.10 -28.58
N SER A 256 -2.92 -18.35 -29.42
CA SER A 256 -2.29 -17.29 -30.20
C SER A 256 -2.01 -16.12 -29.27
N SER A 257 -0.93 -16.19 -28.51
CA SER A 257 -0.62 -15.15 -27.52
C SER A 257 0.04 -13.95 -28.19
N LYS A 258 -0.46 -12.76 -27.87
CA LYS A 258 0.26 -11.50 -28.11
C LYS A 258 1.31 -11.33 -27.02
N GLU A 259 2.42 -10.64 -27.33
CA GLU A 259 3.50 -10.40 -26.40
C GLU A 259 3.68 -8.91 -26.15
N ALA A 260 4.03 -8.55 -24.91
CA ALA A 260 4.42 -7.22 -24.53
C ALA A 260 5.72 -7.24 -23.73
N THR A 261 6.73 -6.53 -24.21
CA THR A 261 8.06 -6.47 -23.62
C THR A 261 8.24 -5.21 -22.79
N PHE A 262 9.38 -5.09 -22.11
CA PHE A 262 9.72 -3.90 -21.33
C PHE A 262 10.78 -3.05 -22.04
N LYS A 263 10.57 -1.74 -22.11
CA LYS A 263 11.49 -0.76 -22.74
C LYS A 263 12.82 -0.63 -21.99
N ASP A 264 12.83 -0.96 -20.71
CA ASP A 264 13.94 -0.77 -19.76
C ASP A 264 14.51 -2.10 -19.25
N ASN A 265 14.29 -3.20 -19.97
CA ASN A 265 14.70 -4.55 -19.55
C ASN A 265 14.20 -4.91 -18.14
N MET A 266 12.97 -4.56 -17.80
CA MET A 266 12.31 -4.82 -16.49
C MET A 266 12.91 -4.08 -15.30
N GLN A 267 13.78 -3.09 -15.47
CA GLN A 267 14.40 -2.41 -14.33
C GLN A 267 13.36 -1.75 -13.41
N ALA A 268 12.41 -1.00 -13.96
CA ALA A 268 11.34 -0.38 -13.20
C ALA A 268 10.43 -1.43 -12.54
N HIS A 269 10.10 -2.51 -13.24
CA HIS A 269 9.31 -3.62 -12.72
C HIS A 269 9.99 -4.28 -11.52
N ILE A 270 11.27 -4.61 -11.62
CA ILE A 270 12.06 -5.22 -10.53
C ILE A 270 12.16 -4.25 -9.35
N ALA A 271 12.48 -2.97 -9.60
CA ALA A 271 12.58 -1.96 -8.56
C ALA A 271 11.26 -1.79 -7.81
N PHE A 272 10.13 -1.73 -8.52
CA PHE A 272 8.80 -1.63 -7.94
C PHE A 272 8.49 -2.83 -7.03
N TRP A 273 8.61 -4.06 -7.56
CA TRP A 273 8.24 -5.26 -6.81
C TRP A 273 9.23 -5.63 -5.70
N ASN A 274 10.39 -5.01 -5.65
CA ASN A 274 11.26 -5.10 -4.49
C ASN A 274 10.72 -4.34 -3.27
N LYS A 275 9.80 -3.39 -3.46
CA LYS A 275 9.14 -2.63 -2.39
C LYS A 275 7.97 -3.39 -1.76
N TYR A 276 7.35 -4.34 -2.48
CA TYR A 276 6.11 -5.02 -2.08
C TYR A 276 6.28 -6.53 -1.93
N GLU A 277 5.59 -7.11 -0.93
CA GLU A 277 5.51 -8.56 -0.74
C GLU A 277 4.44 -9.13 -1.67
N ARG A 278 4.82 -10.03 -2.55
CA ARG A 278 3.92 -10.74 -3.47
C ARG A 278 4.24 -12.23 -3.53
N PRO A 279 3.25 -13.10 -3.78
CA PRO A 279 1.83 -12.76 -3.84
C PRO A 279 1.27 -12.41 -2.46
N PRO A 280 0.14 -11.68 -2.37
CA PRO A 280 -0.57 -11.46 -1.12
C PRO A 280 -1.11 -12.78 -0.56
N LYS A 281 -1.70 -12.76 0.64
CA LYS A 281 -2.36 -13.94 1.21
C LYS A 281 -3.40 -14.51 0.24
N ARG A 282 -3.42 -15.83 0.07
CA ARG A 282 -4.28 -16.52 -0.88
C ARG A 282 -5.77 -16.21 -0.70
N ASP A 283 -6.20 -16.00 0.54
CA ASP A 283 -7.58 -15.63 0.88
C ASP A 283 -8.01 -14.25 0.30
N TYR A 284 -7.07 -13.45 -0.19
CA TYR A 284 -7.35 -12.15 -0.80
C TYR A 284 -7.47 -12.20 -2.32
N TRP A 285 -7.04 -13.30 -2.96
CA TRP A 285 -6.93 -13.37 -4.42
C TRP A 285 -8.28 -13.22 -5.11
N SER A 286 -9.28 -14.02 -4.73
CA SER A 286 -10.62 -13.92 -5.31
C SER A 286 -11.19 -12.52 -5.15
N TYR A 287 -11.03 -11.93 -3.96
CA TYR A 287 -11.47 -10.56 -3.71
C TYR A 287 -10.81 -9.54 -4.65
N MET A 288 -9.50 -9.66 -4.89
CA MET A 288 -8.76 -8.71 -5.75
C MET A 288 -9.13 -8.88 -7.23
N VAL A 289 -9.30 -10.12 -7.69
CA VAL A 289 -9.70 -10.42 -9.06
C VAL A 289 -11.14 -9.99 -9.33
N GLU A 290 -12.07 -10.31 -8.44
CA GLU A 290 -13.47 -9.90 -8.55
C GLU A 290 -13.68 -8.39 -8.50
N ARG A 291 -12.73 -7.67 -7.90
CA ARG A 291 -12.80 -6.20 -7.75
C ARG A 291 -11.79 -5.45 -8.60
N ARG A 292 -11.38 -6.03 -9.71
CA ARG A 292 -10.52 -5.34 -10.69
C ARG A 292 -11.10 -4.02 -11.21
N ASP A 293 -12.45 -3.89 -11.16
CA ASP A 293 -13.17 -2.66 -11.44
C ASP A 293 -12.80 -1.50 -10.51
N LEU A 294 -12.44 -1.78 -9.25
CA LEU A 294 -11.93 -0.76 -8.31
C LEU A 294 -10.58 -0.18 -8.74
N LEU A 295 -9.87 -0.87 -9.62
CA LEU A 295 -8.58 -0.43 -10.15
C LEU A 295 -8.74 0.65 -11.23
N VAL A 296 -9.94 0.86 -11.76
CA VAL A 296 -10.19 2.00 -12.65
C VAL A 296 -10.26 3.28 -11.81
N PRO A 297 -9.43 4.32 -12.09
CA PRO A 297 -9.44 5.57 -11.35
C PRO A 297 -10.83 6.22 -11.27
N GLN A 298 -11.17 6.79 -10.12
CA GLN A 298 -12.51 7.32 -9.88
C GLN A 298 -12.89 8.44 -10.87
N ASP A 299 -11.98 9.32 -11.20
CA ASP A 299 -12.17 10.39 -12.18
C ASP A 299 -12.45 9.85 -13.58
N VAL A 300 -11.85 8.71 -13.94
CA VAL A 300 -12.10 8.02 -15.21
C VAL A 300 -13.48 7.36 -15.19
N ARG A 301 -13.84 6.74 -14.05
CA ARG A 301 -15.18 6.13 -13.88
C ARG A 301 -16.27 7.18 -13.97
N GLU A 302 -16.14 8.30 -13.27
CA GLU A 302 -17.10 9.41 -13.27
C GLU A 302 -17.24 10.02 -14.66
N ARG A 303 -16.13 10.33 -15.32
CA ARG A 303 -16.13 10.94 -16.66
C ARG A 303 -16.71 10.03 -17.74
N LYS A 304 -16.51 8.72 -17.65
CA LYS A 304 -16.98 7.72 -18.61
C LYS A 304 -18.31 7.08 -18.21
N GLY A 305 -18.85 7.39 -17.03
CA GLY A 305 -20.02 6.74 -16.46
C GLY A 305 -19.81 5.25 -16.18
N SER A 306 -18.55 4.83 -15.98
CA SER A 306 -18.18 3.43 -15.77
C SER A 306 -18.37 3.05 -14.29
N PHE A 307 -19.62 2.88 -13.89
CA PHE A 307 -19.95 2.37 -12.56
C PHE A 307 -20.30 0.90 -12.68
N PHE A 308 -19.64 0.08 -11.87
CA PHE A 308 -19.87 -1.35 -11.86
C PHE A 308 -20.85 -1.72 -10.73
N THR A 309 -21.82 -2.54 -11.06
CA THR A 309 -22.78 -3.02 -10.06
C THR A 309 -22.06 -3.91 -9.04
N PRO A 310 -22.10 -3.59 -7.73
CA PRO A 310 -21.48 -4.42 -6.72
C PRO A 310 -21.99 -5.87 -6.74
N LYS A 311 -21.10 -6.84 -6.51
CA LYS A 311 -21.41 -8.27 -6.57
C LYS A 311 -22.66 -8.66 -5.77
N GLN A 312 -22.86 -8.06 -4.60
CA GLN A 312 -24.05 -8.31 -3.77
C GLN A 312 -25.37 -8.01 -4.50
N TRP A 313 -25.40 -6.95 -5.29
CA TRP A 313 -26.57 -6.59 -6.07
C TRP A 313 -26.74 -7.48 -7.31
N VAL A 314 -25.61 -7.89 -7.90
CA VAL A 314 -25.61 -8.87 -8.99
C VAL A 314 -26.23 -10.18 -8.53
N GLU A 315 -25.70 -10.76 -7.46
CA GLU A 315 -26.19 -12.01 -6.87
C GLU A 315 -27.67 -11.92 -6.48
N LEU A 316 -28.06 -10.81 -5.86
CA LEU A 316 -29.46 -10.57 -5.49
C LEU A 316 -30.37 -10.49 -6.71
N SER A 317 -29.98 -9.77 -7.76
CA SER A 317 -30.76 -9.64 -8.99
C SER A 317 -30.89 -10.98 -9.73
N GLN A 318 -29.81 -11.75 -9.84
CA GLN A 318 -29.83 -13.10 -10.41
C GLN A 318 -30.75 -14.03 -9.63
N GLN A 319 -30.71 -13.95 -8.29
CA GLN A 319 -31.61 -14.72 -7.44
C GLN A 319 -33.10 -14.36 -7.65
N TYR A 320 -33.42 -13.08 -7.81
CA TYR A 320 -34.79 -12.66 -8.14
C TYR A 320 -35.22 -13.14 -9.52
N ILE A 321 -34.33 -13.12 -10.50
CA ILE A 321 -34.63 -13.65 -11.85
C ILE A 321 -34.84 -15.16 -11.78
N ALA A 322 -33.99 -15.90 -11.09
CA ALA A 322 -34.11 -17.34 -10.92
C ALA A 322 -35.42 -17.73 -10.21
N ASN A 323 -35.86 -16.96 -9.22
CA ASN A 323 -37.13 -17.18 -8.52
C ASN A 323 -38.37 -17.02 -9.46
N VAL A 324 -38.24 -16.23 -10.50
CA VAL A 324 -39.35 -15.99 -11.45
C VAL A 324 -39.29 -16.91 -12.65
N LEU A 325 -38.10 -17.12 -13.20
CA LEU A 325 -37.89 -17.83 -14.47
C LEU A 325 -37.38 -19.27 -14.29
N GLY A 326 -36.96 -19.65 -13.10
CA GLY A 326 -36.33 -20.94 -12.80
C GLY A 326 -34.82 -20.86 -12.73
N GLU A 327 -34.20 -21.87 -12.09
CA GLU A 327 -32.76 -21.92 -11.87
C GLU A 327 -31.92 -21.97 -13.15
N ASN A 328 -32.52 -22.50 -14.24
CA ASN A 328 -31.83 -22.64 -15.53
C ASN A 328 -32.09 -21.47 -16.49
N TRP A 329 -32.55 -20.32 -15.98
CA TRP A 329 -32.97 -19.20 -16.81
C TRP A 329 -31.87 -18.70 -17.78
N GLN A 330 -30.60 -18.82 -17.42
CA GLN A 330 -29.48 -18.40 -18.25
C GLN A 330 -29.31 -19.28 -19.51
N ASP A 331 -29.73 -20.56 -19.44
CA ASP A 331 -29.70 -21.49 -20.57
C ASP A 331 -30.97 -21.48 -21.41
N GLU A 332 -32.13 -21.10 -20.80
CA GLU A 332 -33.43 -21.17 -21.39
C GLU A 332 -33.89 -19.87 -22.06
N TYR A 333 -33.31 -18.73 -21.63
CA TYR A 333 -33.69 -17.40 -22.12
C TYR A 333 -32.55 -16.64 -22.76
N TYR A 334 -32.86 -15.87 -23.80
CA TYR A 334 -31.94 -14.86 -24.30
C TYR A 334 -31.92 -13.66 -23.39
N VAL A 335 -30.80 -13.35 -22.79
CA VAL A 335 -30.60 -12.19 -21.95
C VAL A 335 -29.92 -11.10 -22.76
N TRP A 336 -30.56 -9.94 -22.85
CA TRP A 336 -29.99 -8.77 -23.49
C TRP A 336 -29.91 -7.62 -22.50
N ASP A 337 -28.70 -7.32 -22.07
CA ASP A 337 -28.38 -6.16 -21.25
C ASP A 337 -27.67 -5.11 -22.10
N CYS A 338 -28.41 -4.03 -22.49
CA CYS A 338 -27.85 -2.94 -23.28
C CYS A 338 -26.82 -2.07 -22.52
N CYS A 339 -26.70 -2.26 -21.23
CA CYS A 339 -25.78 -1.54 -20.34
C CYS A 339 -24.84 -2.48 -19.61
N ALA A 340 -24.53 -3.64 -20.17
CA ALA A 340 -23.82 -4.74 -19.52
C ALA A 340 -22.46 -4.35 -18.87
N GLY A 341 -21.86 -3.25 -19.29
CA GLY A 341 -20.55 -2.84 -18.76
C GLY A 341 -19.50 -3.92 -18.97
N THR A 342 -19.03 -4.52 -17.88
CA THR A 342 -18.09 -5.67 -17.90
C THR A 342 -18.79 -7.03 -17.92
N GLY A 343 -20.11 -7.05 -18.04
CA GLY A 343 -20.90 -8.29 -18.03
C GLY A 343 -21.16 -8.88 -16.65
N ASN A 344 -21.00 -8.12 -15.59
CA ASN A 344 -21.14 -8.64 -14.22
C ASN A 344 -22.57 -9.11 -13.87
N LEU A 345 -23.59 -8.63 -14.60
CA LEU A 345 -25.00 -9.00 -14.40
C LEU A 345 -25.40 -10.30 -15.14
N LEU A 346 -24.58 -10.76 -16.04
CA LEU A 346 -24.76 -11.98 -16.80
C LEU A 346 -23.83 -13.07 -16.29
#